data_595fe53ca717da15b50a8e3e446e521d
#
_entry.id   595fe53ca717da15b50a8e3e446e521d
#
_cell.length_a   1.000
_cell.length_b   1.000
_cell.length_c   1.000
_cell.angle_alpha   90.00
_cell.angle_beta   90.00
_cell.angle_gamma   90.00
#
_symmetry.space_group_name_H-M   'P 1'
#
loop_
_entity.id
_entity.type
_entity.pdbx_description
1 polymer ?
#
loop_
_entity_poly.entity_id
_entity_poly.type
_entity_poly.pdbx_seq_one_letter_code
_entity_poly.pdbx_strand_id
1 'polypeptide(L)'
;MTNKKIKVKLRKIIIENRKSRKGRNDMEKTMEKIVALAKSRGFVYPGSDIYGGLANTWDYGNLGVELKNNVKKAWWKKFIQENPYNVGVDCAILMNPQTWVASGHLGGFSDPLMDCKECHERFRADKIIEDYMADNGIEAEGSVDGWTHEQMADYIEEHKIACPTCGKHNFTEIREFNLMFKTFQGVTEDAKNTVYLRPETAQGIFVNF
;
A
#
# COMPACT_ATOMS: atom_id res chain seq x y z
N MET A 1 -26.91 -11.61 48.75
CA MET A 1 -25.46 -11.57 48.48
C MET A 1 -25.03 -10.15 48.22
N THR A 2 -24.15 -9.60 49.03
CA THR A 2 -23.82 -8.18 49.01
C THR A 2 -22.93 -7.85 47.77
N ASN A 3 -23.17 -6.69 47.18
CA ASN A 3 -22.48 -6.12 46.01
C ASN A 3 -20.92 -6.21 46.09
N LYS A 4 -20.37 -6.29 47.29
CA LYS A 4 -18.95 -6.45 47.57
C LYS A 4 -18.41 -7.85 47.22
N LYS A 5 -19.20 -8.91 47.42
CA LYS A 5 -18.80 -10.29 47.03
C LYS A 5 -18.80 -10.51 45.51
N ILE A 6 -19.71 -9.86 44.79
CA ILE A 6 -19.78 -9.93 43.33
C ILE A 6 -18.59 -9.20 42.70
N LYS A 7 -18.21 -8.01 43.19
CA LYS A 7 -17.02 -7.29 42.71
C LYS A 7 -15.71 -8.04 42.92
N VAL A 8 -15.57 -8.76 44.04
CA VAL A 8 -14.38 -9.56 44.32
C VAL A 8 -14.30 -10.78 43.39
N LYS A 9 -15.45 -11.43 43.12
CA LYS A 9 -15.51 -12.58 42.19
C LYS A 9 -15.20 -12.19 40.74
N LEU A 10 -15.72 -11.05 40.29
CA LEU A 10 -15.40 -10.51 38.95
C LEU A 10 -13.93 -10.09 38.81
N ARG A 11 -13.32 -9.50 39.84
CA ARG A 11 -11.89 -9.18 39.84
C ARG A 11 -11.01 -10.44 39.75
N LYS A 12 -11.37 -11.52 40.49
CA LYS A 12 -10.64 -12.80 40.37
C LYS A 12 -10.73 -13.41 38.97
N ILE A 13 -11.92 -13.42 38.37
CA ILE A 13 -12.12 -13.94 36.99
C ILE A 13 -11.34 -13.12 35.98
N ILE A 14 -11.29 -11.79 36.12
CA ILE A 14 -10.51 -10.92 35.23
C ILE A 14 -9.01 -11.16 35.39
N ILE A 15 -8.54 -11.37 36.61
CA ILE A 15 -7.12 -11.64 36.90
C ILE A 15 -6.72 -13.04 36.43
N GLU A 16 -7.58 -14.05 36.61
CA GLU A 16 -7.34 -15.41 36.06
C GLU A 16 -7.33 -15.44 34.54
N ASN A 17 -8.26 -14.73 33.89
CA ASN A 17 -8.26 -14.56 32.44
C ASN A 17 -7.04 -13.77 31.90
N ARG A 18 -6.49 -12.82 32.69
CA ARG A 18 -5.24 -12.13 32.33
C ARG A 18 -4.00 -13.06 32.50
N LYS A 19 -3.99 -13.92 33.53
CA LYS A 19 -2.91 -14.90 33.75
C LYS A 19 -2.93 -15.99 32.67
N SER A 20 -4.11 -16.49 32.31
CA SER A 20 -4.30 -17.44 31.19
C SER A 20 -3.88 -16.87 29.83
N ARG A 21 -3.97 -15.56 29.64
CA ARG A 21 -3.44 -14.89 28.42
C ARG A 21 -1.92 -14.71 28.44
N LYS A 22 -1.27 -14.66 29.60
CA LYS A 22 0.20 -14.55 29.74
C LYS A 22 0.96 -15.86 29.50
N GLY A 23 0.27 -16.99 29.48
CA GLY A 23 0.86 -18.32 29.21
C GLY A 23 0.74 -18.80 27.77
N ARG A 24 0.18 -18.03 26.84
CA ARG A 24 0.34 -18.28 25.40
C ARG A 24 1.71 -17.78 25.01
N ASN A 25 2.58 -18.71 24.57
CA ASN A 25 3.83 -18.39 23.89
C ASN A 25 3.58 -17.14 23.03
N ASP A 26 4.29 -16.05 23.35
CA ASP A 26 4.35 -14.88 22.49
C ASP A 26 5.14 -15.28 21.23
N MET A 27 4.42 -15.95 20.34
CA MET A 27 4.96 -16.31 19.04
C MET A 27 5.25 -15.00 18.33
N GLU A 28 6.51 -14.74 18.08
CA GLU A 28 6.95 -13.58 17.34
C GLU A 28 6.10 -13.41 16.05
N LYS A 29 5.39 -12.30 15.96
CA LYS A 29 4.46 -12.02 14.86
C LYS A 29 5.23 -11.41 13.68
N THR A 30 5.98 -12.23 12.97
CA THR A 30 6.64 -11.80 11.74
C THR A 30 5.64 -11.70 10.59
N MET A 31 5.92 -10.85 9.61
CA MET A 31 5.10 -10.70 8.40
C MET A 31 4.96 -12.05 7.67
N GLU A 32 6.03 -12.83 7.58
CA GLU A 32 6.04 -14.15 6.95
C GLU A 32 5.03 -15.11 7.59
N LYS A 33 5.01 -15.17 8.92
CA LYS A 33 4.07 -16.03 9.67
C LYS A 33 2.62 -15.58 9.47
N ILE A 34 2.38 -14.26 9.41
CA ILE A 34 1.05 -13.70 9.17
C ILE A 34 0.59 -14.04 7.75
N VAL A 35 1.44 -13.86 6.75
CA VAL A 35 1.15 -14.19 5.34
C VAL A 35 0.88 -15.70 5.17
N ALA A 36 1.73 -16.55 5.74
CA ALA A 36 1.54 -18.01 5.70
C ALA A 36 0.21 -18.42 6.35
N LEU A 37 -0.12 -17.83 7.50
CA LEU A 37 -1.40 -18.08 8.17
C LEU A 37 -2.58 -17.62 7.31
N ALA A 38 -2.51 -16.41 6.74
CA ALA A 38 -3.57 -15.85 5.91
C ALA A 38 -3.88 -16.73 4.69
N LYS A 39 -2.84 -17.22 4.01
CA LYS A 39 -2.98 -18.13 2.87
C LYS A 39 -3.52 -19.50 3.31
N SER A 40 -2.92 -20.13 4.32
CA SER A 40 -3.30 -21.49 4.77
C SER A 40 -4.70 -21.57 5.35
N ARG A 41 -5.24 -20.47 5.89
CA ARG A 41 -6.57 -20.41 6.49
C ARG A 41 -7.65 -19.81 5.56
N GLY A 42 -7.30 -19.50 4.32
CA GLY A 42 -8.24 -18.98 3.34
C GLY A 42 -8.72 -17.57 3.63
N PHE A 43 -7.85 -16.73 4.18
CA PHE A 43 -8.12 -15.30 4.25
C PHE A 43 -7.93 -14.65 2.88
N VAL A 44 -6.90 -15.06 2.17
CA VAL A 44 -6.58 -14.56 0.83
C VAL A 44 -6.09 -15.69 -0.06
N TYR A 45 -6.37 -15.55 -1.36
CA TYR A 45 -5.88 -16.42 -2.43
C TYR A 45 -5.27 -15.58 -3.55
N PRO A 46 -4.31 -16.10 -4.33
CA PRO A 46 -3.93 -15.46 -5.59
C PRO A 46 -5.15 -15.35 -6.51
N GLY A 47 -5.38 -14.17 -7.07
CA GLY A 47 -6.50 -13.96 -7.99
C GLY A 47 -6.34 -14.80 -9.25
N SER A 48 -7.40 -15.53 -9.65
CA SER A 48 -7.41 -16.39 -10.85
C SER A 48 -6.36 -17.51 -10.82
N ASP A 49 -6.07 -18.09 -9.66
CA ASP A 49 -4.99 -19.06 -9.43
C ASP A 49 -5.10 -20.30 -10.36
N ILE A 50 -6.30 -20.78 -10.65
CA ILE A 50 -6.54 -21.92 -11.55
C ILE A 50 -6.05 -21.69 -12.99
N TYR A 51 -5.81 -20.45 -13.39
CA TYR A 51 -5.27 -20.06 -14.69
C TYR A 51 -3.82 -19.55 -14.61
N GLY A 52 -3.12 -19.82 -13.50
CA GLY A 52 -1.75 -19.37 -13.26
C GLY A 52 -1.64 -18.05 -12.50
N GLY A 53 -2.76 -17.46 -12.10
CA GLY A 53 -2.79 -16.23 -11.31
C GLY A 53 -2.52 -14.96 -12.12
N LEU A 54 -2.65 -13.83 -11.44
CA LEU A 54 -2.25 -12.52 -11.94
C LEU A 54 -1.39 -11.84 -10.87
N ALA A 55 -0.22 -11.35 -11.25
CA ALA A 55 0.70 -10.72 -10.32
C ALA A 55 0.03 -9.58 -9.53
N ASN A 56 0.29 -9.51 -8.24
CA ASN A 56 -0.23 -8.50 -7.31
C ASN A 56 -1.77 -8.43 -7.20
N THR A 57 -2.48 -9.50 -7.61
CA THR A 57 -3.93 -9.59 -7.54
C THR A 57 -4.33 -10.70 -6.57
N TRP A 58 -5.21 -10.37 -5.62
CA TRP A 58 -5.61 -11.24 -4.54
C TRP A 58 -7.12 -11.24 -4.35
N ASP A 59 -7.68 -12.41 -4.16
CA ASP A 59 -9.08 -12.57 -3.76
C ASP A 59 -9.19 -12.76 -2.24
N TYR A 60 -10.24 -12.20 -1.63
CA TYR A 60 -10.55 -12.45 -0.24
C TYR A 60 -11.37 -13.73 -0.12
N GLY A 61 -10.84 -14.71 0.62
CA GLY A 61 -11.59 -15.90 0.98
C GLY A 61 -12.63 -15.65 2.08
N ASN A 62 -13.31 -16.71 2.52
CA ASN A 62 -14.42 -16.62 3.47
C ASN A 62 -14.08 -15.86 4.76
N LEU A 63 -12.94 -16.15 5.37
CA LEU A 63 -12.49 -15.45 6.57
C LEU A 63 -11.98 -14.05 6.26
N GLY A 64 -11.37 -13.88 5.09
CA GLY A 64 -10.84 -12.59 4.63
C GLY A 64 -11.92 -11.56 4.39
N VAL A 65 -13.02 -11.93 3.75
CA VAL A 65 -14.14 -11.00 3.48
C VAL A 65 -14.81 -10.55 4.78
N GLU A 66 -14.97 -11.44 5.76
CA GLU A 66 -15.52 -11.08 7.06
C GLU A 66 -14.59 -10.11 7.82
N LEU A 67 -13.29 -10.41 7.84
CA LEU A 67 -12.30 -9.51 8.45
C LEU A 67 -12.30 -8.13 7.78
N LYS A 68 -12.25 -8.10 6.44
CA LYS A 68 -12.31 -6.86 5.65
C LYS A 68 -13.55 -6.02 5.98
N ASN A 69 -14.73 -6.66 6.02
CA ASN A 69 -15.98 -5.96 6.32
C ASN A 69 -16.01 -5.44 7.75
N ASN A 70 -15.47 -6.18 8.72
CA ASN A 70 -15.37 -5.72 10.10
C ASN A 70 -14.42 -4.52 10.25
N VAL A 71 -13.28 -4.53 9.53
CA VAL A 71 -12.36 -3.37 9.50
C VAL A 71 -13.06 -2.15 8.88
N LYS A 72 -13.74 -2.31 7.74
CA LYS A 72 -14.50 -1.23 7.11
C LYS A 72 -15.58 -0.65 8.01
N LYS A 73 -16.36 -1.50 8.70
CA LYS A 73 -17.40 -1.06 9.65
C LYS A 73 -16.80 -0.30 10.83
N ALA A 74 -15.68 -0.79 11.38
CA ALA A 74 -15.01 -0.11 12.49
C ALA A 74 -14.46 1.26 12.06
N TRP A 75 -13.86 1.34 10.87
CA TRP A 75 -13.37 2.59 10.30
C TRP A 75 -14.51 3.60 10.08
N TRP A 76 -15.59 3.17 9.41
CA TRP A 76 -16.76 4.00 9.15
C TRP A 76 -17.39 4.53 10.44
N LYS A 77 -17.56 3.64 11.41
CA LYS A 77 -18.07 4.02 12.73
C LYS A 77 -17.19 5.09 13.37
N LYS A 78 -15.87 4.85 13.40
CA LYS A 78 -14.93 5.75 14.10
C LYS A 78 -14.83 7.12 13.47
N PHE A 79 -14.70 7.18 12.15
CA PHE A 79 -14.39 8.43 11.45
C PHE A 79 -15.61 9.17 10.90
N ILE A 80 -16.72 8.48 10.67
CA ILE A 80 -17.92 9.09 10.12
C ILE A 80 -19.03 9.20 11.18
N GLN A 81 -19.43 8.07 11.81
CA GLN A 81 -20.61 8.07 12.69
C GLN A 81 -20.36 8.68 14.06
N GLU A 82 -19.15 8.55 14.61
CA GLU A 82 -18.79 9.12 15.92
C GLU A 82 -18.41 10.60 15.84
N ASN A 83 -18.29 11.17 14.66
CA ASN A 83 -17.97 12.57 14.44
C ASN A 83 -19.18 13.32 13.88
N PRO A 84 -19.76 14.30 14.59
CA PRO A 84 -20.96 15.00 14.14
C PRO A 84 -20.75 15.93 12.93
N TYR A 85 -19.49 16.21 12.57
CA TYR A 85 -19.14 17.11 11.48
C TYR A 85 -18.69 16.38 10.22
N ASN A 86 -18.61 15.03 10.24
CA ASN A 86 -18.19 14.24 9.10
C ASN A 86 -19.39 13.60 8.42
N VAL A 87 -19.36 13.63 7.11
CA VAL A 87 -20.31 12.92 6.25
C VAL A 87 -19.52 12.00 5.30
N GLY A 88 -20.14 10.92 4.85
CA GLY A 88 -19.52 10.00 3.91
C GLY A 88 -19.89 10.36 2.48
N VAL A 89 -18.93 10.16 1.57
CA VAL A 89 -19.15 10.21 0.12
C VAL A 89 -18.53 8.95 -0.52
N ASP A 90 -19.20 8.41 -1.51
CA ASP A 90 -18.71 7.26 -2.29
C ASP A 90 -18.69 7.66 -3.77
N CYS A 91 -17.54 8.15 -4.22
CA CYS A 91 -17.34 8.61 -5.59
C CYS A 91 -17.02 7.45 -6.53
N ALA A 92 -17.36 7.62 -7.82
CA ALA A 92 -17.02 6.67 -8.86
C ALA A 92 -15.48 6.48 -8.97
N ILE A 93 -15.07 5.24 -9.32
CA ILE A 93 -13.67 4.92 -9.59
C ILE A 93 -13.20 5.59 -10.88
N LEU A 94 -14.07 5.62 -11.90
CA LEU A 94 -13.85 6.34 -13.15
C LEU A 94 -14.39 7.77 -13.01
N MET A 95 -13.54 8.73 -13.31
CA MET A 95 -13.86 10.18 -13.25
C MET A 95 -13.48 10.83 -14.57
N ASN A 96 -14.02 12.01 -14.83
CA ASN A 96 -13.62 12.78 -16.00
C ASN A 96 -12.09 12.99 -16.01
N PRO A 97 -11.40 12.70 -17.14
CA PRO A 97 -9.95 12.85 -17.21
C PRO A 97 -9.43 14.24 -16.87
N GLN A 98 -10.24 15.29 -17.06
CA GLN A 98 -9.88 16.66 -16.69
C GLN A 98 -9.65 16.83 -15.18
N THR A 99 -10.26 15.99 -14.35
CA THR A 99 -9.97 15.94 -12.90
C THR A 99 -8.48 15.65 -12.66
N TRP A 100 -7.91 14.75 -13.43
CA TRP A 100 -6.51 14.32 -13.29
C TRP A 100 -5.53 15.30 -13.96
N VAL A 101 -5.97 16.04 -14.97
CA VAL A 101 -5.22 17.18 -15.51
C VAL A 101 -5.15 18.30 -14.48
N ALA A 102 -6.30 18.69 -13.92
CA ALA A 102 -6.39 19.79 -12.94
C ALA A 102 -5.62 19.50 -11.64
N SER A 103 -5.58 18.24 -11.21
CA SER A 103 -4.85 17.81 -10.01
C SER A 103 -3.37 17.50 -10.26
N GLY A 104 -2.91 17.58 -11.51
CA GLY A 104 -1.51 17.31 -11.88
C GLY A 104 -1.12 15.83 -12.03
N HIS A 105 -2.03 14.89 -11.76
CA HIS A 105 -1.73 13.46 -11.80
C HIS A 105 -1.33 12.96 -13.19
N LEU A 106 -1.90 13.49 -14.26
CA LEU A 106 -1.52 13.05 -15.61
C LEU A 106 -0.12 13.47 -16.01
N GLY A 107 0.38 14.58 -15.46
CA GLY A 107 1.69 15.11 -15.81
C GLY A 107 2.81 14.78 -14.82
N GLY A 108 2.50 14.44 -13.57
CA GLY A 108 3.50 14.31 -12.52
C GLY A 108 3.30 13.11 -11.56
N PHE A 109 2.33 12.24 -11.81
CA PHE A 109 2.14 11.06 -10.99
C PHE A 109 2.90 9.87 -11.58
N SER A 110 4.22 9.92 -11.47
CA SER A 110 5.13 8.93 -12.02
C SER A 110 6.24 8.59 -11.04
N ASP A 111 6.76 7.38 -11.14
CA ASP A 111 7.93 6.93 -10.40
C ASP A 111 9.15 6.82 -11.34
N PRO A 112 10.35 7.24 -10.89
CA PRO A 112 11.59 7.01 -11.61
C PRO A 112 12.01 5.54 -11.43
N LEU A 113 11.74 4.70 -12.44
CA LEU A 113 12.03 3.26 -12.38
C LEU A 113 13.28 2.90 -13.15
N MET A 114 14.06 1.96 -12.60
CA MET A 114 15.18 1.30 -13.26
C MET A 114 15.15 -0.20 -12.98
N ASP A 115 15.68 -1.00 -13.90
CA ASP A 115 15.77 -2.45 -13.74
C ASP A 115 17.24 -2.86 -13.52
N CYS A 116 17.49 -3.81 -12.63
CA CYS A 116 18.79 -4.46 -12.55
C CYS A 116 18.95 -5.39 -13.74
N LYS A 117 20.02 -5.23 -14.55
CA LYS A 117 20.27 -6.07 -15.75
C LYS A 117 20.67 -7.50 -15.40
N GLU A 118 21.07 -7.76 -14.16
CA GLU A 118 21.54 -9.08 -13.72
C GLU A 118 20.41 -9.97 -13.17
N CYS A 119 19.59 -9.43 -12.24
CA CYS A 119 18.51 -10.18 -11.63
C CYS A 119 17.12 -9.83 -12.16
N HIS A 120 17.02 -8.85 -13.05
CA HIS A 120 15.79 -8.34 -13.68
C HIS A 120 14.74 -7.80 -12.68
N GLU A 121 15.15 -7.52 -11.44
CA GLU A 121 14.30 -6.86 -10.46
C GLU A 121 14.20 -5.37 -10.75
N ARG A 122 13.01 -4.83 -10.52
CA ARG A 122 12.69 -3.42 -10.76
C ARG A 122 12.69 -2.64 -9.45
N PHE A 123 13.27 -1.45 -9.51
CA PHE A 123 13.42 -0.57 -8.36
C PHE A 123 13.05 0.87 -8.70
N ARG A 124 12.62 1.61 -7.69
CA ARG A 124 12.56 3.06 -7.74
C ARG A 124 13.95 3.62 -7.47
N ALA A 125 14.44 4.47 -8.37
CA ALA A 125 15.78 5.06 -8.26
C ALA A 125 15.90 5.96 -7.03
N ASP A 126 14.90 6.80 -6.77
CA ASP A 126 14.82 7.66 -5.60
C ASP A 126 14.90 6.85 -4.27
N LYS A 127 14.18 5.72 -4.19
CA LYS A 127 14.19 4.89 -2.98
C LYS A 127 15.52 4.20 -2.72
N ILE A 128 16.18 3.69 -3.76
CA ILE A 128 17.50 3.11 -3.60
C ILE A 128 18.52 4.16 -3.11
N ILE A 129 18.41 5.39 -3.59
CA ILE A 129 19.26 6.49 -3.14
C ILE A 129 18.95 6.84 -1.69
N GLU A 130 17.68 6.99 -1.31
CA GLU A 130 17.29 7.27 0.08
C GLU A 130 17.75 6.19 1.04
N ASP A 131 17.57 4.91 0.69
CA ASP A 131 18.01 3.77 1.50
C ASP A 131 19.54 3.79 1.67
N TYR A 132 20.27 4.02 0.56
CA TYR A 132 21.73 4.14 0.61
C TYR A 132 22.19 5.30 1.50
N MET A 133 21.57 6.48 1.39
CA MET A 133 21.86 7.63 2.24
C MET A 133 21.61 7.33 3.71
N ALA A 134 20.47 6.69 4.02
CA ALA A 134 20.11 6.31 5.39
C ALA A 134 21.12 5.33 6.00
N ASP A 135 21.53 4.31 5.23
CA ASP A 135 22.49 3.30 5.67
C ASP A 135 23.89 3.87 5.93
N ASN A 136 24.25 4.94 5.20
CA ASN A 136 25.57 5.61 5.34
C ASN A 136 25.53 6.88 6.22
N GLY A 137 24.37 7.22 6.81
CA GLY A 137 24.21 8.40 7.66
C GLY A 137 24.37 9.72 6.90
N ILE A 138 24.04 9.74 5.59
CA ILE A 138 24.12 10.93 4.75
C ILE A 138 22.75 11.64 4.84
N GLU A 139 22.77 12.90 5.28
CA GLU A 139 21.58 13.75 5.24
C GLU A 139 21.44 14.37 3.84
N ALA A 140 20.32 14.12 3.18
CA ALA A 140 20.02 14.75 1.90
C ALA A 140 19.67 16.24 2.11
N GLU A 141 20.26 17.13 1.33
CA GLU A 141 19.80 18.51 1.21
C GLU A 141 18.48 18.56 0.41
N GLY A 142 17.35 18.25 1.09
CA GLY A 142 16.02 18.16 0.48
C GLY A 142 15.58 16.72 0.15
N SER A 143 14.41 16.59 -0.48
CA SER A 143 13.89 15.28 -0.91
C SER A 143 14.52 14.84 -2.23
N VAL A 144 14.91 13.58 -2.33
CA VAL A 144 15.40 12.95 -3.56
C VAL A 144 14.31 12.93 -4.67
N ASP A 145 13.03 12.97 -4.29
CA ASP A 145 11.90 13.07 -5.23
C ASP A 145 11.96 14.29 -6.16
N GLY A 146 12.69 15.33 -5.78
CA GLY A 146 12.89 16.55 -6.59
C GLY A 146 14.06 16.50 -7.56
N TRP A 147 14.84 15.42 -7.57
CA TRP A 147 16.01 15.29 -8.42
C TRP A 147 15.63 14.93 -9.85
N THR A 148 16.45 15.38 -10.80
CA THR A 148 16.32 14.92 -12.20
C THR A 148 16.83 13.48 -12.35
N HIS A 149 16.40 12.79 -13.41
CA HIS A 149 16.91 11.45 -13.71
C HIS A 149 18.43 11.41 -13.89
N GLU A 150 19.01 12.46 -14.47
CA GLU A 150 20.46 12.61 -14.62
C GLU A 150 21.15 12.68 -13.26
N GLN A 151 20.65 13.53 -12.34
CA GLN A 151 21.18 13.62 -10.98
C GLN A 151 21.09 12.31 -10.21
N MET A 152 19.96 11.60 -10.34
CA MET A 152 19.81 10.27 -9.71
C MET A 152 20.79 9.25 -10.31
N ALA A 153 20.93 9.22 -11.63
CA ALA A 153 21.83 8.30 -12.33
C ALA A 153 23.30 8.57 -11.96
N ASP A 154 23.71 9.83 -11.97
CA ASP A 154 25.07 10.24 -11.60
C ASP A 154 25.38 9.87 -10.14
N TYR A 155 24.42 10.07 -9.23
CA TYR A 155 24.60 9.72 -7.82
C TYR A 155 24.74 8.21 -7.61
N ILE A 156 23.91 7.40 -8.32
CA ILE A 156 24.00 5.94 -8.27
C ILE A 156 25.34 5.44 -8.80
N GLU A 157 25.84 6.04 -9.88
CA GLU A 157 27.12 5.67 -10.49
C GLU A 157 28.31 6.11 -9.63
N GLU A 158 28.30 7.34 -9.11
CA GLU A 158 29.37 7.90 -8.27
C GLU A 158 29.56 7.07 -6.99
N HIS A 159 28.46 6.74 -6.33
CA HIS A 159 28.48 5.97 -5.09
C HIS A 159 28.48 4.44 -5.31
N LYS A 160 28.46 3.99 -6.56
CA LYS A 160 28.41 2.57 -6.93
C LYS A 160 27.34 1.79 -6.17
N ILE A 161 26.16 2.37 -6.09
CA ILE A 161 25.05 1.79 -5.34
C ILE A 161 24.69 0.43 -5.94
N ALA A 162 24.76 -0.62 -5.12
CA ALA A 162 24.52 -1.99 -5.56
C ALA A 162 23.02 -2.33 -5.52
N CYS A 163 22.62 -3.25 -6.39
CA CYS A 163 21.28 -3.82 -6.38
C CYS A 163 20.98 -4.49 -5.03
N PRO A 164 19.90 -4.11 -4.33
CA PRO A 164 19.55 -4.71 -3.03
C PRO A 164 19.33 -6.23 -3.08
N THR A 165 18.93 -6.76 -4.24
CA THR A 165 18.63 -8.18 -4.42
C THR A 165 19.86 -9.01 -4.73
N CYS A 166 20.70 -8.59 -5.69
CA CYS A 166 21.81 -9.43 -6.14
C CYS A 166 23.21 -8.84 -5.84
N GLY A 167 23.29 -7.65 -5.30
CA GLY A 167 24.55 -6.98 -4.93
C GLY A 167 25.40 -6.52 -6.13
N LYS A 168 24.87 -6.55 -7.36
CA LYS A 168 25.57 -6.09 -8.57
C LYS A 168 25.24 -4.64 -8.86
N HIS A 169 26.20 -3.91 -9.43
CA HIS A 169 26.02 -2.55 -9.89
C HIS A 169 25.89 -2.56 -11.41
N ASN A 170 24.68 -2.81 -11.91
CA ASN A 170 24.40 -2.85 -13.34
C ASN A 170 22.91 -2.58 -13.58
N PHE A 171 22.54 -1.30 -13.71
CA PHE A 171 21.18 -0.87 -13.91
C PHE A 171 20.90 -0.42 -15.34
N THR A 172 19.62 -0.39 -15.73
CA THR A 172 19.15 0.28 -16.93
C THR A 172 19.10 1.79 -16.71
N GLU A 173 18.86 2.53 -17.77
CA GLU A 173 18.49 3.94 -17.66
C GLU A 173 17.22 4.09 -16.82
N ILE A 174 17.13 5.21 -16.08
CA ILE A 174 15.96 5.58 -15.31
C ILE A 174 14.87 6.05 -16.27
N ARG A 175 13.65 5.50 -16.11
CA ARG A 175 12.49 5.83 -16.95
C ARG A 175 11.33 6.24 -16.08
N GLU A 176 10.59 7.25 -16.51
CA GLU A 176 9.33 7.62 -15.90
C GLU A 176 8.26 6.55 -16.14
N PHE A 177 7.67 6.08 -15.06
CA PHE A 177 6.53 5.18 -15.12
C PHE A 177 5.31 5.87 -14.52
N ASN A 178 4.34 6.23 -15.38
CA ASN A 178 3.11 6.83 -14.92
C ASN A 178 2.26 5.80 -14.14
N LEU A 179 1.89 6.14 -12.92
CA LEU A 179 1.15 5.28 -11.99
C LEU A 179 -0.36 5.25 -12.25
N MET A 180 -0.86 6.08 -13.17
CA MET A 180 -2.27 6.10 -13.52
C MET A 180 -2.66 4.84 -14.31
N PHE A 181 -3.56 4.05 -13.79
CA PHE A 181 -4.09 2.88 -14.50
C PHE A 181 -5.03 3.34 -15.63
N LYS A 182 -4.55 3.28 -16.85
CA LYS A 182 -5.24 3.70 -18.06
C LYS A 182 -6.18 2.61 -18.56
N THR A 183 -7.39 2.99 -18.98
CA THR A 183 -8.35 2.12 -19.65
C THR A 183 -9.18 2.94 -20.67
N PHE A 184 -10.14 2.32 -21.33
CA PHE A 184 -10.98 2.94 -22.33
C PHE A 184 -12.46 2.75 -21.98
N GLN A 185 -13.25 3.76 -22.23
CA GLN A 185 -14.72 3.70 -22.08
C GLN A 185 -15.35 3.74 -23.45
N GLY A 186 -16.02 2.66 -23.86
CA GLY A 186 -16.61 2.51 -25.18
C GLY A 186 -15.96 1.38 -25.98
N VAL A 187 -16.27 1.33 -27.28
CA VAL A 187 -15.86 0.24 -28.17
C VAL A 187 -14.52 0.49 -28.90
N THR A 188 -14.01 1.70 -28.84
CA THR A 188 -12.77 2.08 -29.53
C THR A 188 -11.72 2.56 -28.54
N GLU A 189 -10.48 2.11 -28.74
CA GLU A 189 -9.30 2.49 -27.95
C GLU A 189 -8.64 3.75 -28.52
N ASP A 190 -9.36 4.86 -28.47
CA ASP A 190 -8.88 6.17 -28.93
C ASP A 190 -8.67 7.15 -27.78
N ALA A 191 -8.01 8.27 -28.10
CA ALA A 191 -7.69 9.30 -27.13
C ALA A 191 -8.95 9.93 -26.47
N LYS A 192 -10.08 9.96 -27.18
CA LYS A 192 -11.33 10.55 -26.67
C LYS A 192 -12.00 9.64 -25.65
N ASN A 193 -11.80 8.34 -25.77
CA ASN A 193 -12.38 7.32 -24.91
C ASN A 193 -11.43 6.92 -23.76
N THR A 194 -10.25 7.52 -23.68
CA THR A 194 -9.28 7.23 -22.62
C THR A 194 -9.80 7.75 -21.29
N VAL A 195 -9.85 6.86 -20.31
CA VAL A 195 -10.16 7.17 -18.91
C VAL A 195 -9.13 6.51 -17.99
N TYR A 196 -9.10 6.94 -16.75
CA TYR A 196 -8.16 6.44 -15.75
C TYR A 196 -8.91 5.99 -14.51
N LEU A 197 -8.48 4.88 -13.92
CA LEU A 197 -8.91 4.52 -12.58
C LEU A 197 -8.32 5.55 -11.60
N ARG A 198 -9.11 6.00 -10.64
CA ARG A 198 -8.62 6.96 -9.64
C ARG A 198 -7.46 6.37 -8.84
N PRO A 199 -6.28 7.03 -8.78
CA PRO A 199 -5.16 6.57 -7.97
C PRO A 199 -5.37 6.82 -6.49
N GLU A 200 -6.20 7.82 -6.15
CA GLU A 200 -6.52 8.21 -4.78
C GLU A 200 -7.96 8.71 -4.66
N THR A 201 -8.42 8.95 -3.43
CA THR A 201 -9.83 9.31 -3.17
C THR A 201 -10.08 10.80 -2.94
N ALA A 202 -9.03 11.61 -2.79
CA ALA A 202 -9.13 13.02 -2.43
C ALA A 202 -9.91 13.85 -3.47
N GLN A 203 -9.66 13.65 -4.75
CA GLN A 203 -10.31 14.41 -5.83
C GLN A 203 -11.82 14.18 -5.86
N GLY A 204 -12.28 12.98 -5.48
CA GLY A 204 -13.70 12.70 -5.35
C GLY A 204 -14.39 13.57 -4.31
N ILE A 205 -13.69 14.00 -3.27
CA ILE A 205 -14.19 14.93 -2.27
C ILE A 205 -14.28 16.34 -2.89
N PHE A 206 -13.19 16.81 -3.51
CA PHE A 206 -13.12 18.18 -4.03
C PHE A 206 -14.09 18.45 -5.18
N VAL A 207 -14.31 17.50 -6.09
CA VAL A 207 -15.24 17.70 -7.21
C VAL A 207 -16.71 17.59 -6.81
N ASN A 208 -17.00 17.10 -5.61
CA ASN A 208 -18.36 16.96 -5.08
C ASN A 208 -18.63 17.93 -3.89
N PHE A 209 -17.72 18.81 -3.60
CA PHE A 209 -17.87 19.85 -2.57
C PHE A 209 -18.66 21.05 -3.15
#